data_5fd7c62ff5fe4fbefa8edbabec25f367
#
_entry.id   5fd7c62ff5fe4fbefa8edbabec25f367
#
_cell.length_a   1.000
_cell.length_b   1.000
_cell.length_c   1.000
_cell.angle_alpha   90.00
_cell.angle_beta   90.00
_cell.angle_gamma   90.00
#
_symmetry.space_group_name_H-M   'P 1'
#
loop_
_entity.id
_entity.type
_entity.pdbx_description
1 polymer ?
#
loop_
_entity_poly.entity_id
_entity_poly.type
_entity_poly.pdbx_seq_one_letter_code
_entity_poly.pdbx_strand_id
1 'polypeptide(L)'
;MGSSAASDVYKRQKKIKEFLLNPETEFVVDKVTKKETKRKPTAPFITSTLQRAASSKLGFGVSKTMQVAQKLYEGIEIDGTPVGLITYMRTDSVRISDDAHEMAKSFILQNYGEKYYPATTNVYVKGKQNVQDAHEAIRPSYPERTPESIKQYLQPDQYKLYKLIWDKFMSSQMAPAE
;
A
#
# COMPACT_ATOMS: atom_id res chain seq x y z
N MET A 1 26.18 25.46 34.55
CA MET A 1 26.92 25.85 33.35
C MET A 1 26.13 25.47 32.06
N GLY A 2 24.96 26.03 31.85
CA GLY A 2 24.12 25.71 30.70
C GLY A 2 23.55 26.94 29.96
N SER A 3 23.88 28.16 30.43
CA SER A 3 23.23 29.39 29.92
C SER A 3 23.93 30.03 28.70
N SER A 4 25.21 29.77 28.47
CA SER A 4 25.98 30.43 27.40
C SER A 4 25.63 29.91 25.99
N ALA A 5 25.60 28.59 25.80
CA ALA A 5 25.36 27.99 24.49
C ALA A 5 23.94 28.28 23.97
N ALA A 6 22.93 28.24 24.82
CA ALA A 6 21.53 28.55 24.41
C ALA A 6 21.38 30.03 24.03
N SER A 7 22.07 30.94 24.76
CA SER A 7 22.11 32.37 24.46
C SER A 7 22.76 32.65 23.09
N ASP A 8 23.82 31.92 22.74
CA ASP A 8 24.54 32.09 21.48
C ASP A 8 23.72 31.55 20.28
N VAL A 9 23.01 30.43 20.45
CA VAL A 9 22.09 29.90 19.47
C VAL A 9 20.95 30.88 19.18
N TYR A 10 20.35 31.45 20.21
CA TYR A 10 19.26 32.42 20.09
C TYR A 10 19.71 33.70 19.38
N LYS A 11 20.89 34.23 19.76
CA LYS A 11 21.47 35.43 19.07
C LYS A 11 21.74 35.17 17.60
N ARG A 12 22.23 33.97 17.28
CA ARG A 12 22.49 33.55 15.88
C ARG A 12 21.22 33.42 15.08
N GLN A 13 20.18 32.81 15.65
CA GLN A 13 18.86 32.70 15.01
C GLN A 13 18.25 34.09 14.73
N LYS A 14 18.38 35.04 15.69
CA LYS A 14 17.89 36.39 15.49
C LYS A 14 18.58 37.09 14.34
N LYS A 15 19.90 37.02 14.24
CA LYS A 15 20.67 37.58 13.12
C LYS A 15 20.28 36.97 11.77
N ILE A 16 20.09 35.66 11.72
CA ILE A 16 19.64 34.97 10.48
C ILE A 16 18.25 35.45 10.10
N LYS A 17 17.33 35.57 11.06
CA LYS A 17 15.98 36.08 10.81
C LYS A 17 15.99 37.52 10.27
N GLU A 18 16.77 38.40 10.89
CA GLU A 18 16.92 39.80 10.45
C GLU A 18 17.48 39.88 9.00
N PHE A 19 18.48 39.06 8.68
CA PHE A 19 19.03 38.97 7.34
C PHE A 19 17.98 38.47 6.33
N LEU A 20 17.24 37.40 6.65
CA LEU A 20 16.23 36.81 5.76
C LEU A 20 15.01 37.71 5.55
N LEU A 21 14.70 38.60 6.51
CA LEU A 21 13.58 39.54 6.43
C LEU A 21 13.97 40.93 5.85
N ASN A 22 15.24 41.15 5.58
CA ASN A 22 15.69 42.39 4.98
C ASN A 22 15.16 42.47 3.53
N PRO A 23 14.43 43.55 3.15
CA PRO A 23 13.93 43.72 1.80
C PRO A 23 15.00 43.73 0.71
N GLU A 24 16.24 44.08 1.07
CA GLU A 24 17.38 44.10 0.14
C GLU A 24 18.05 42.74 -0.04
N THR A 25 17.62 41.68 0.71
CA THR A 25 18.18 40.36 0.56
C THR A 25 17.63 39.70 -0.70
N GLU A 26 18.50 39.44 -1.66
CA GLU A 26 18.18 38.69 -2.86
C GLU A 26 18.32 37.19 -2.60
N PHE A 27 17.31 36.43 -3.00
CA PHE A 27 17.34 34.95 -2.97
C PHE A 27 17.51 34.40 -4.39
N VAL A 28 18.66 33.84 -4.65
CA VAL A 28 19.01 33.29 -5.97
C VAL A 28 19.03 31.78 -5.88
N VAL A 29 18.40 31.10 -6.85
CA VAL A 29 18.54 29.64 -7.00
C VAL A 29 19.89 29.32 -7.58
N ASP A 30 20.83 28.91 -6.74
CA ASP A 30 22.19 28.57 -7.14
C ASP A 30 22.24 27.27 -7.98
N LYS A 31 21.49 26.24 -7.53
CA LYS A 31 21.51 24.94 -8.20
C LYS A 31 20.18 24.20 -8.06
N VAL A 32 19.73 23.63 -9.17
CA VAL A 32 18.61 22.68 -9.19
C VAL A 32 19.15 21.30 -9.52
N THR A 33 19.05 20.37 -8.55
CA THR A 33 19.46 18.97 -8.77
C THR A 33 18.22 18.11 -8.92
N LYS A 34 18.06 17.47 -10.08
CA LYS A 34 17.03 16.46 -10.32
C LYS A 34 17.64 15.08 -10.06
N LYS A 35 17.01 14.29 -9.23
CA LYS A 35 17.42 12.91 -8.94
C LYS A 35 16.23 11.98 -9.16
N GLU A 36 16.40 11.02 -10.04
CA GLU A 36 15.43 9.93 -10.17
C GLU A 36 15.52 9.03 -8.94
N THR A 37 14.37 8.68 -8.38
CA THR A 37 14.28 7.77 -7.24
C THR A 37 13.28 6.67 -7.56
N LYS A 38 13.71 5.41 -7.45
CA LYS A 38 12.84 4.25 -7.64
C LYS A 38 12.23 3.84 -6.31
N ARG A 39 10.89 3.82 -6.25
CA ARG A 39 10.16 3.32 -5.09
C ARG A 39 9.69 1.89 -5.35
N LYS A 40 10.32 0.93 -4.66
CA LYS A 40 9.93 -0.49 -4.75
C LYS A 40 8.51 -0.71 -4.19
N PRO A 41 7.73 -1.60 -4.80
CA PRO A 41 6.45 -2.03 -4.25
C PRO A 41 6.61 -2.64 -2.86
N THR A 42 5.61 -2.48 -2.03
CA THR A 42 5.57 -3.07 -0.68
C THR A 42 4.67 -4.29 -0.68
N ALA A 43 4.97 -5.26 0.20
CA ALA A 43 4.26 -6.53 0.32
C ALA A 43 2.72 -6.38 0.38
N PRO A 44 1.95 -7.38 -0.06
CA PRO A 44 0.51 -7.43 0.13
C PRO A 44 0.15 -7.44 1.62
N PHE A 45 -1.13 -7.34 1.93
CA PHE A 45 -1.57 -7.25 3.32
C PHE A 45 -1.44 -8.56 4.08
N ILE A 46 -1.08 -8.42 5.36
CA ILE A 46 -1.36 -9.38 6.44
C ILE A 46 -2.41 -8.74 7.36
N THR A 47 -2.96 -9.49 8.31
CA THR A 47 -4.02 -9.00 9.22
C THR A 47 -3.69 -7.64 9.83
N SER A 48 -2.51 -7.49 10.44
CA SER A 48 -2.12 -6.25 11.14
C SER A 48 -1.94 -5.05 10.21
N THR A 49 -1.40 -5.27 9.01
CA THR A 49 -1.21 -4.19 8.04
C THR A 49 -2.51 -3.79 7.35
N LEU A 50 -3.44 -4.74 7.12
CA LEU A 50 -4.79 -4.44 6.64
C LEU A 50 -5.55 -3.58 7.65
N GLN A 51 -5.56 -3.95 8.92
CA GLN A 51 -6.22 -3.19 9.99
C GLN A 51 -5.69 -1.76 10.08
N ARG A 52 -4.37 -1.58 10.01
CA ARG A 52 -3.72 -0.26 10.02
C ARG A 52 -4.12 0.58 8.81
N ALA A 53 -4.08 -0.01 7.62
CA ALA A 53 -4.44 0.69 6.39
C ALA A 53 -5.93 1.04 6.34
N ALA A 54 -6.81 0.15 6.79
CA ALA A 54 -8.25 0.39 6.88
C ALA A 54 -8.56 1.50 7.89
N SER A 55 -7.87 1.53 9.02
CA SER A 55 -8.00 2.62 10.00
C SER A 55 -7.57 3.96 9.43
N SER A 56 -6.37 4.04 8.85
CA SER A 56 -5.81 5.31 8.37
C SER A 56 -6.48 5.84 7.10
N LYS A 57 -6.94 4.97 6.19
CA LYS A 57 -7.48 5.38 4.88
C LYS A 57 -9.00 5.38 4.82
N LEU A 58 -9.67 4.52 5.60
CA LEU A 58 -11.12 4.35 5.55
C LEU A 58 -11.82 4.75 6.86
N GLY A 59 -11.07 5.02 7.93
CA GLY A 59 -11.62 5.29 9.26
C GLY A 59 -12.28 4.06 9.90
N PHE A 60 -11.90 2.83 9.48
CA PHE A 60 -12.50 1.61 10.03
C PHE A 60 -11.76 1.18 11.30
N GLY A 61 -12.50 0.95 12.37
CA GLY A 61 -11.97 0.27 13.56
C GLY A 61 -11.61 -1.19 13.26
N VAL A 62 -10.79 -1.79 14.12
CA VAL A 62 -10.31 -3.17 13.99
C VAL A 62 -11.46 -4.17 13.82
N SER A 63 -12.48 -4.09 14.70
CA SER A 63 -13.65 -4.99 14.65
C SER A 63 -14.40 -4.86 13.33
N LYS A 64 -14.71 -3.64 12.89
CA LYS A 64 -15.37 -3.39 11.62
C LYS A 64 -14.57 -3.92 10.43
N THR A 65 -13.26 -3.68 10.41
CA THR A 65 -12.37 -4.19 9.35
C THR A 65 -12.48 -5.71 9.23
N MET A 66 -12.40 -6.42 10.37
CA MET A 66 -12.44 -7.87 10.37
C MET A 66 -13.81 -8.43 10.01
N GLN A 67 -14.91 -7.78 10.45
CA GLN A 67 -16.27 -8.17 10.06
C GLN A 67 -16.52 -8.02 8.56
N VAL A 68 -16.07 -6.92 7.95
CA VAL A 68 -16.21 -6.69 6.52
C VAL A 68 -15.33 -7.66 5.73
N ALA A 69 -14.08 -7.89 6.17
CA ALA A 69 -13.17 -8.85 5.53
C ALA A 69 -13.73 -10.29 5.60
N GLN A 70 -14.35 -10.68 6.72
CA GLN A 70 -15.00 -11.97 6.87
C GLN A 70 -16.11 -12.17 5.82
N LYS A 71 -16.96 -11.17 5.61
CA LYS A 71 -18.01 -11.23 4.57
C LYS A 71 -17.45 -11.36 3.16
N LEU A 72 -16.38 -10.61 2.86
CA LEU A 72 -15.69 -10.71 1.57
C LEU A 72 -15.07 -12.09 1.33
N TYR A 73 -14.60 -12.73 2.38
CA TYR A 73 -14.04 -14.09 2.32
C TYR A 73 -15.12 -15.16 2.19
N GLU A 74 -16.16 -15.11 3.03
CA GLU A 74 -17.24 -16.12 3.07
C GLU A 74 -18.06 -16.16 1.78
N GLY A 75 -18.17 -15.02 1.10
CA GLY A 75 -18.82 -14.92 -0.20
C GLY A 75 -19.79 -13.76 -0.30
N ILE A 76 -19.74 -13.14 -1.48
CA ILE A 76 -20.71 -12.13 -1.92
C ILE A 76 -21.49 -12.75 -3.06
N GLU A 77 -22.81 -12.57 -3.05
CA GLU A 77 -23.66 -13.04 -4.14
C GLU A 77 -23.39 -12.20 -5.40
N ILE A 78 -22.89 -12.87 -6.44
CA ILE A 78 -22.63 -12.27 -7.73
C ILE A 78 -23.38 -13.14 -8.76
N ASP A 79 -24.34 -12.54 -9.45
CA ASP A 79 -25.18 -13.21 -10.44
C ASP A 79 -25.83 -14.52 -9.90
N GLY A 80 -26.32 -14.49 -8.66
CA GLY A 80 -26.97 -15.62 -7.99
C GLY A 80 -26.00 -16.70 -7.46
N THR A 81 -24.70 -16.45 -7.49
CA THR A 81 -23.68 -17.38 -6.98
C THR A 81 -22.84 -16.73 -5.88
N PRO A 82 -22.66 -17.36 -4.70
CA PRO A 82 -21.78 -16.85 -3.69
C PRO A 82 -20.31 -17.01 -4.10
N VAL A 83 -19.55 -15.91 -4.09
CA VAL A 83 -18.15 -15.87 -4.50
C VAL A 83 -17.29 -15.26 -3.40
N GLY A 84 -16.31 -16.03 -2.89
CA GLY A 84 -15.27 -15.52 -2.00
C GLY A 84 -14.33 -14.59 -2.77
N LEU A 85 -14.32 -13.32 -2.37
CA LEU A 85 -13.59 -12.26 -3.10
C LEU A 85 -12.15 -12.11 -2.65
N ILE A 86 -11.80 -12.56 -1.45
CA ILE A 86 -10.45 -12.45 -0.90
C ILE A 86 -10.00 -13.78 -0.28
N THR A 87 -8.68 -13.95 -0.14
CA THR A 87 -8.08 -15.03 0.64
C THR A 87 -8.37 -14.84 2.15
N TYR A 88 -8.09 -15.87 2.94
CA TYR A 88 -8.35 -15.83 4.39
C TYR A 88 -7.66 -14.67 5.09
N MET A 89 -8.43 -13.85 5.79
CA MET A 89 -7.99 -12.57 6.32
C MET A 89 -7.21 -12.65 7.65
N ARG A 90 -7.20 -13.81 8.32
CA ARG A 90 -6.43 -14.03 9.55
C ARG A 90 -5.12 -14.73 9.20
N THR A 91 -4.16 -13.95 8.74
CA THR A 91 -2.85 -14.45 8.31
C THR A 91 -1.76 -13.45 8.66
N ASP A 92 -0.58 -13.95 8.93
CA ASP A 92 0.65 -13.15 9.04
C ASP A 92 1.63 -13.44 7.90
N SER A 93 1.21 -14.28 6.94
CA SER A 93 1.96 -14.62 5.75
C SER A 93 1.87 -13.52 4.69
N VAL A 94 3.00 -13.24 4.05
CA VAL A 94 3.10 -12.38 2.85
C VAL A 94 3.30 -13.22 1.57
N ARG A 95 3.22 -14.54 1.68
CA ARG A 95 3.38 -15.47 0.56
C ARG A 95 2.25 -15.28 -0.45
N ILE A 96 2.57 -15.45 -1.70
CA ILE A 96 1.65 -15.46 -2.83
C ILE A 96 1.91 -16.77 -3.57
N SER A 97 0.85 -17.49 -3.96
CA SER A 97 0.98 -18.70 -4.77
C SER A 97 1.41 -18.37 -6.19
N ASP A 98 2.00 -19.35 -6.86
CA ASP A 98 2.43 -19.19 -8.25
C ASP A 98 1.24 -18.88 -9.17
N ASP A 99 0.09 -19.52 -8.96
CA ASP A 99 -1.15 -19.24 -9.71
C ASP A 99 -1.60 -17.79 -9.54
N ALA A 100 -1.51 -17.24 -8.33
CA ALA A 100 -1.88 -15.84 -8.08
C ALA A 100 -0.89 -14.85 -8.71
N HIS A 101 0.39 -15.19 -8.76
CA HIS A 101 1.40 -14.43 -9.52
C HIS A 101 1.08 -14.42 -11.02
N GLU A 102 0.78 -15.55 -11.61
CA GLU A 102 0.45 -15.65 -13.05
C GLU A 102 -0.87 -14.93 -13.40
N MET A 103 -1.90 -15.03 -12.54
CA MET A 103 -3.13 -14.27 -12.73
C MET A 103 -2.87 -12.77 -12.67
N ALA A 104 -2.10 -12.29 -11.69
CA ALA A 104 -1.76 -10.87 -11.57
C ALA A 104 -0.91 -10.39 -12.75
N LYS A 105 0.07 -11.16 -13.18
CA LYS A 105 0.91 -10.88 -14.35
C LYS A 105 0.06 -10.73 -15.60
N SER A 106 -0.80 -11.72 -15.88
CA SER A 106 -1.69 -11.69 -17.04
C SER A 106 -2.56 -10.43 -17.02
N PHE A 107 -3.16 -10.11 -15.88
CA PHE A 107 -3.97 -8.90 -15.71
C PHE A 107 -3.17 -7.62 -15.96
N ILE A 108 -1.96 -7.51 -15.39
CA ILE A 108 -1.10 -6.33 -15.56
C ILE A 108 -0.71 -6.15 -17.02
N LEU A 109 -0.26 -7.22 -17.68
CA LEU A 109 0.16 -7.15 -19.08
C LEU A 109 -0.98 -6.74 -20.01
N GLN A 110 -2.19 -7.28 -19.79
CA GLN A 110 -3.37 -6.98 -20.61
C GLN A 110 -3.90 -5.57 -20.40
N ASN A 111 -3.89 -5.05 -19.16
CA ASN A 111 -4.59 -3.80 -18.82
C ASN A 111 -3.66 -2.60 -18.70
N TYR A 112 -2.38 -2.79 -18.38
CA TYR A 112 -1.41 -1.71 -18.16
C TYR A 112 -0.21 -1.76 -19.12
N GLY A 113 0.12 -2.94 -19.64
CA GLY A 113 1.24 -3.14 -20.56
C GLY A 113 2.54 -3.56 -19.86
N GLU A 114 3.51 -3.98 -20.70
CA GLU A 114 4.76 -4.61 -20.26
C GLU A 114 5.60 -3.76 -19.30
N LYS A 115 5.64 -2.45 -19.49
CA LYS A 115 6.44 -1.54 -18.64
C LYS A 115 6.02 -1.53 -17.16
N TYR A 116 4.78 -1.95 -16.89
CA TYR A 116 4.23 -2.01 -15.52
C TYR A 116 4.47 -3.35 -14.83
N TYR A 117 4.95 -4.35 -15.55
CA TYR A 117 5.33 -5.62 -14.94
C TYR A 117 6.84 -5.66 -14.72
N PRO A 118 7.33 -6.09 -13.54
CA PRO A 118 8.76 -6.11 -13.24
C PRO A 118 9.48 -7.20 -14.04
N ALA A 119 10.74 -6.94 -14.44
CA ALA A 119 11.57 -7.92 -15.13
C ALA A 119 11.79 -9.21 -14.31
N THR A 120 11.72 -9.11 -12.99
CA THR A 120 11.78 -10.25 -12.06
C THR A 120 10.60 -10.13 -11.10
N THR A 121 9.84 -11.21 -10.95
CA THR A 121 8.68 -11.28 -10.04
C THR A 121 9.04 -10.80 -8.64
N ASN A 122 8.23 -9.91 -8.08
CA ASN A 122 8.41 -9.42 -6.73
C ASN A 122 8.09 -10.55 -5.74
N VAL A 123 9.10 -10.96 -4.97
CA VAL A 123 8.95 -11.98 -3.91
C VAL A 123 9.08 -11.31 -2.54
N TYR A 124 8.14 -11.61 -1.67
CA TYR A 124 8.10 -11.07 -0.31
C TYR A 124 8.33 -12.20 0.69
N VAL A 125 9.38 -12.07 1.50
CA VAL A 125 9.74 -13.06 2.51
C VAL A 125 9.74 -12.41 3.89
N LYS A 126 9.10 -13.04 4.86
CA LYS A 126 9.10 -12.62 6.26
C LYS A 126 10.21 -13.36 7.01
N GLY A 127 11.43 -12.78 7.02
CA GLY A 127 12.55 -13.26 7.84
C GLY A 127 13.00 -14.71 7.57
N LYS A 128 13.96 -15.21 8.37
CA LYS A 128 14.48 -16.60 8.34
C LYS A 128 13.55 -17.58 9.09
N GLN A 129 12.28 -17.60 8.85
CA GLN A 129 11.44 -18.66 9.40
C GLN A 129 11.08 -19.64 8.30
N ASN A 130 11.65 -20.86 8.42
CA ASN A 130 11.14 -22.08 7.79
C ASN A 130 9.78 -22.44 8.42
N VAL A 131 8.79 -21.58 8.26
CA VAL A 131 7.43 -21.93 8.59
C VAL A 131 6.80 -22.41 7.29
N GLN A 132 6.41 -23.64 7.28
CA GLN A 132 5.53 -24.24 6.29
C GLN A 132 4.16 -23.59 6.50
N ASP A 133 4.10 -22.29 6.13
CA ASP A 133 2.90 -21.48 6.28
C ASP A 133 1.95 -21.84 5.14
N ALA A 134 0.91 -22.60 5.48
CA ALA A 134 -0.13 -22.98 4.55
C ALA A 134 -0.97 -21.77 4.06
N HIS A 135 -0.86 -20.62 4.75
CA HIS A 135 -1.63 -19.44 4.45
C HIS A 135 -0.92 -18.52 3.46
N GLU A 136 -1.72 -17.81 2.69
CA GLU A 136 -1.27 -16.75 1.81
C GLU A 136 -1.49 -15.37 2.44
N ALA A 137 -0.92 -14.34 1.78
CA ALA A 137 -1.26 -12.94 2.05
C ALA A 137 -2.74 -12.66 1.75
N ILE A 138 -3.28 -11.59 2.32
CA ILE A 138 -4.63 -11.11 2.02
C ILE A 138 -4.61 -10.46 0.64
N ARG A 139 -5.29 -11.09 -0.31
CA ARG A 139 -5.36 -10.68 -1.71
C ARG A 139 -6.72 -10.95 -2.33
N PRO A 140 -7.08 -10.36 -3.47
CA PRO A 140 -8.26 -10.79 -4.23
C PRO A 140 -8.09 -12.24 -4.68
N SER A 141 -9.17 -13.02 -4.65
CA SER A 141 -9.18 -14.39 -5.20
C SER A 141 -8.97 -14.36 -6.71
N TYR A 142 -9.54 -13.36 -7.38
CA TYR A 142 -9.53 -13.20 -8.82
C TYR A 142 -9.23 -11.74 -9.19
N PRO A 143 -8.01 -11.42 -9.68
CA PRO A 143 -7.63 -10.04 -10.03
C PRO A 143 -8.52 -9.40 -11.10
N GLU A 144 -9.08 -10.19 -12.02
CA GLU A 144 -10.00 -9.73 -13.07
C GLU A 144 -11.33 -9.20 -12.53
N ARG A 145 -11.71 -9.56 -11.30
CA ARG A 145 -12.84 -8.96 -10.60
C ARG A 145 -12.42 -7.62 -10.01
N THR A 146 -12.26 -6.63 -10.86
CA THR A 146 -11.87 -5.29 -10.43
C THR A 146 -12.91 -4.71 -9.48
N PRO A 147 -12.54 -3.84 -8.54
CA PRO A 147 -13.50 -3.20 -7.64
C PRO A 147 -14.66 -2.54 -8.39
N GLU A 148 -14.37 -1.93 -9.51
CA GLU A 148 -15.35 -1.24 -10.36
C GLU A 148 -16.33 -2.22 -11.01
N SER A 149 -15.85 -3.37 -11.50
CA SER A 149 -16.69 -4.36 -12.20
C SER A 149 -17.72 -5.03 -11.29
N ILE A 150 -17.40 -5.18 -10.00
CA ILE A 150 -18.30 -5.84 -9.03
C ILE A 150 -18.95 -4.86 -8.03
N LYS A 151 -18.79 -3.57 -8.24
CA LYS A 151 -19.27 -2.52 -7.33
C LYS A 151 -20.77 -2.65 -7.02
N GLN A 152 -21.57 -3.02 -8.02
CA GLN A 152 -23.03 -3.15 -7.89
C GLN A 152 -23.47 -4.25 -6.89
N TYR A 153 -22.61 -5.25 -6.64
CA TYR A 153 -22.88 -6.36 -5.71
C TYR A 153 -22.41 -6.07 -4.28
N LEU A 154 -21.63 -5.00 -4.09
CA LEU A 154 -20.97 -4.68 -2.82
C LEU A 154 -21.68 -3.57 -2.06
N GLN A 155 -21.83 -3.78 -0.75
CA GLN A 155 -22.17 -2.67 0.15
C GLN A 155 -21.02 -1.65 0.18
N PRO A 156 -21.29 -0.36 0.52
CA PRO A 156 -20.25 0.69 0.48
C PRO A 156 -18.97 0.35 1.26
N ASP A 157 -19.09 -0.25 2.44
CA ASP A 157 -17.93 -0.62 3.24
C ASP A 157 -17.18 -1.85 2.67
N GLN A 158 -17.89 -2.79 2.06
CA GLN A 158 -17.31 -3.93 1.37
C GLN A 158 -16.52 -3.46 0.15
N TYR A 159 -17.09 -2.57 -0.65
CA TYR A 159 -16.40 -1.98 -1.80
C TYR A 159 -15.10 -1.26 -1.40
N LYS A 160 -15.16 -0.40 -0.37
CA LYS A 160 -13.99 0.34 0.11
C LYS A 160 -12.87 -0.60 0.58
N LEU A 161 -13.21 -1.63 1.35
CA LEU A 161 -12.22 -2.57 1.86
C LEU A 161 -11.68 -3.48 0.76
N TYR A 162 -12.55 -3.98 -0.13
CA TYR A 162 -12.13 -4.78 -1.28
C TYR A 162 -11.19 -3.99 -2.19
N LYS A 163 -11.54 -2.74 -2.52
CA LYS A 163 -10.68 -1.86 -3.31
C LYS A 163 -9.32 -1.65 -2.67
N LEU A 164 -9.28 -1.43 -1.36
CA LEU A 164 -8.02 -1.27 -0.62
C LEU A 164 -7.13 -2.52 -0.71
N ILE A 165 -7.72 -3.71 -0.62
CA ILE A 165 -7.03 -5.00 -0.73
C ILE A 165 -6.55 -5.23 -2.16
N TRP A 166 -7.41 -5.00 -3.15
CA TRP A 166 -7.14 -5.17 -4.56
C TRP A 166 -6.00 -4.24 -5.04
N ASP A 167 -6.11 -2.94 -4.76
CA ASP A 167 -5.10 -1.94 -5.12
C ASP A 167 -3.74 -2.31 -4.52
N LYS A 168 -3.73 -2.75 -3.25
CA LYS A 168 -2.50 -3.14 -2.55
C LYS A 168 -1.85 -4.38 -3.16
N PHE A 169 -2.65 -5.39 -3.48
CA PHE A 169 -2.16 -6.61 -4.12
C PHE A 169 -1.60 -6.31 -5.51
N MET A 170 -2.38 -5.65 -6.36
CA MET A 170 -1.94 -5.34 -7.73
C MET A 170 -0.67 -4.48 -7.74
N SER A 171 -0.62 -3.44 -6.92
CA SER A 171 0.59 -2.61 -6.81
C SER A 171 1.81 -3.39 -6.30
N SER A 172 1.61 -4.41 -5.47
CA SER A 172 2.70 -5.28 -5.00
C SER A 172 3.30 -6.14 -6.12
N GLN A 173 2.55 -6.41 -7.19
CA GLN A 173 2.98 -7.21 -8.33
C GLN A 173 3.55 -6.36 -9.49
N MET A 174 3.49 -5.03 -9.38
CA MET A 174 3.94 -4.11 -10.42
C MET A 174 5.43 -3.76 -10.32
N ALA A 175 5.95 -3.17 -11.39
CA ALA A 175 7.29 -2.58 -11.43
C ALA A 175 7.42 -1.42 -10.42
N PRO A 176 8.65 -1.10 -9.96
CA PRO A 176 8.90 0.09 -9.15
C PRO A 176 8.39 1.36 -9.82
N ALA A 177 7.83 2.28 -9.04
CA ALA A 177 7.48 3.62 -9.52
C ALA A 177 8.74 4.49 -9.65
N GLU A 178 8.81 5.28 -10.71
CA GLU A 178 9.86 6.25 -11.02
C GLU A 178 9.36 7.67 -10.79
#